data_f540f24413c08e8c3c99c3c0d5cf96d9
#
_entry.id   f540f24413c08e8c3c99c3c0d5cf96d9
#
_cell.length_a   1.000
_cell.length_b   1.000
_cell.length_c   1.000
_cell.angle_alpha   90.00
_cell.angle_beta   90.00
_cell.angle_gamma   90.00
#
_symmetry.space_group_name_H-M   'P 1'
#
loop_
_entity.id
_entity.type
_entity.pdbx_description
1 polymer ?
#
loop_
_entity_poly.entity_id
_entity_poly.type
_entity_poly.pdbx_seq_one_letter_code
_entity_poly.pdbx_strand_id
1 'polypeptide(L)'
;MKYSELGKTGIKVSRIGFGVLTVGGSQLNLPVAEGAAVLRYAFEKGISFLDTAQYYQTYPYIREALKGGRFEPVIASKCLDYTYRDMEFAIEEARKELDRDIIDIFLMHEVRNDPDLELRAGAWECLNDYKAKGIVKAIGVSTHHTDVAHKVVDIPECDILFPL
;
A
#
# COMPACT_ATOMS: atom_id res chain seq x y z
N MET A 1 -12.78 -9.08 15.77
CA MET A 1 -12.63 -8.34 14.50
C MET A 1 -13.46 -9.02 13.41
N LYS A 2 -14.09 -8.26 12.48
CA LYS A 2 -14.73 -8.81 11.26
C LYS A 2 -13.76 -8.69 10.09
N TYR A 3 -13.81 -9.66 9.17
CA TYR A 3 -12.96 -9.71 7.97
C TYR A 3 -13.82 -9.74 6.72
N SER A 4 -13.26 -9.30 5.59
CA SER A 4 -13.85 -9.38 4.25
C SER A 4 -12.77 -9.55 3.19
N GLU A 5 -13.15 -10.03 2.03
CA GLU A 5 -12.26 -9.96 0.85
C GLU A 5 -12.28 -8.56 0.25
N LEU A 6 -11.15 -8.14 -0.30
CA LEU A 6 -11.02 -6.92 -1.09
C LEU A 6 -11.49 -7.18 -2.52
N GLY A 7 -12.73 -6.81 -2.82
CA GLY A 7 -13.30 -6.98 -4.15
C GLY A 7 -13.18 -8.43 -4.66
N LYS A 8 -12.52 -8.59 -5.81
CA LYS A 8 -12.29 -9.87 -6.50
C LYS A 8 -10.85 -10.39 -6.35
N THR A 9 -10.04 -9.76 -5.49
CA THR A 9 -8.60 -10.06 -5.37
C THR A 9 -8.30 -11.38 -4.64
N GLY A 10 -9.26 -11.93 -3.90
CA GLY A 10 -9.02 -13.06 -2.98
C GLY A 10 -8.24 -12.66 -1.71
N ILE A 11 -7.82 -11.40 -1.58
CA ILE A 11 -7.09 -10.91 -0.41
C ILE A 11 -8.06 -10.65 0.73
N LYS A 12 -7.90 -11.39 1.83
CA LYS A 12 -8.73 -11.26 3.02
C LYS A 12 -8.11 -10.30 4.02
N VAL A 13 -8.87 -9.28 4.44
CA VAL A 13 -8.43 -8.24 5.37
C VAL A 13 -9.41 -8.03 6.51
N SER A 14 -8.93 -7.48 7.62
CA SER A 14 -9.82 -6.93 8.66
C SER A 14 -10.59 -5.73 8.09
N ARG A 15 -11.87 -5.61 8.45
CA ARG A 15 -12.71 -4.47 7.98
C ARG A 15 -12.28 -3.11 8.53
N ILE A 16 -11.44 -3.11 9.54
CA ILE A 16 -10.74 -1.92 10.04
C ILE A 16 -9.28 -2.10 9.66
N GLY A 17 -8.73 -1.16 8.89
CA GLY A 17 -7.30 -1.05 8.60
C GLY A 17 -6.61 -0.10 9.58
N PHE A 18 -5.28 -0.14 9.62
CA PHE A 18 -4.44 0.77 10.39
C PHE A 18 -3.59 1.61 9.43
N GLY A 19 -3.80 2.94 9.44
CA GLY A 19 -2.95 3.90 8.72
C GLY A 19 -1.66 4.15 9.49
N VAL A 20 -0.53 3.76 8.91
CA VAL A 20 0.77 3.83 9.58
C VAL A 20 1.37 5.24 9.57
N LEU A 21 0.89 6.13 8.70
CA LEU A 21 1.33 7.53 8.62
C LEU A 21 1.43 8.19 10.00
N THR A 22 0.44 7.94 10.86
CA THR A 22 0.30 8.63 12.15
C THR A 22 1.49 8.40 13.09
N VAL A 23 2.12 7.23 13.08
CA VAL A 23 3.27 6.94 13.97
C VAL A 23 4.58 7.50 13.43
N GLY A 24 4.63 7.85 12.13
CA GLY A 24 5.83 8.29 11.42
C GLY A 24 6.22 9.75 11.65
N GLY A 25 7.32 10.12 11.01
CA GLY A 25 7.98 11.42 11.17
C GLY A 25 7.16 12.64 10.75
N SER A 26 6.17 12.45 9.86
CA SER A 26 5.28 13.52 9.41
C SER A 26 4.16 13.89 10.40
N GLN A 27 3.92 13.07 11.42
CA GLN A 27 2.90 13.32 12.45
C GLN A 27 3.46 13.17 13.87
N LEU A 28 3.30 12.01 14.53
CA LEU A 28 3.70 11.83 15.93
C LEU A 28 5.21 11.63 16.11
N ASN A 29 5.93 11.28 15.05
CA ASN A 29 7.37 11.03 15.05
C ASN A 29 7.82 10.15 16.25
N LEU A 30 7.13 9.05 16.45
CA LEU A 30 7.45 8.13 17.54
C LEU A 30 8.81 7.46 17.28
N PRO A 31 9.57 7.11 18.32
CA PRO A 31 10.67 6.17 18.18
C PRO A 31 10.17 4.87 17.50
N VAL A 32 10.98 4.28 16.63
CA VAL A 32 10.57 3.08 15.85
C VAL A 32 10.04 1.96 16.73
N ALA A 33 10.68 1.72 17.88
CA ALA A 33 10.25 0.68 18.82
C ALA A 33 8.85 0.95 19.41
N GLU A 34 8.52 2.21 19.68
CA GLU A 34 7.22 2.61 20.22
C GLU A 34 6.12 2.50 19.17
N GLY A 35 6.36 3.03 17.95
CA GLY A 35 5.42 2.89 16.84
C GLY A 35 5.19 1.41 16.47
N ALA A 36 6.24 0.60 16.48
CA ALA A 36 6.12 -0.85 16.30
C ALA A 36 5.29 -1.53 17.40
N ALA A 37 5.40 -1.08 18.66
CA ALA A 37 4.57 -1.59 19.74
C ALA A 37 3.09 -1.27 19.53
N VAL A 38 2.76 -0.07 19.03
CA VAL A 38 1.39 0.31 18.64
C VAL A 38 0.84 -0.62 17.55
N LEU A 39 1.65 -0.91 16.52
CA LEU A 39 1.25 -1.84 15.45
C LEU A 39 1.03 -3.26 15.99
N ARG A 40 1.93 -3.77 16.82
CA ARG A 40 1.76 -5.10 17.46
C ARG A 40 0.47 -5.15 18.29
N TYR A 41 0.17 -4.13 19.04
CA TYR A 41 -1.10 -4.05 19.78
C TYR A 41 -2.32 -4.09 18.84
N ALA A 42 -2.27 -3.37 17.71
CA ALA A 42 -3.32 -3.41 16.71
C ALA A 42 -3.51 -4.85 16.14
N PHE A 43 -2.41 -5.55 15.85
CA PHE A 43 -2.47 -6.95 15.39
C PHE A 43 -3.09 -7.88 16.45
N GLU A 44 -2.75 -7.70 17.73
CA GLU A 44 -3.35 -8.46 18.84
C GLU A 44 -4.86 -8.22 18.97
N LYS A 45 -5.37 -7.06 18.53
CA LYS A 45 -6.81 -6.77 18.44
C LYS A 45 -7.44 -7.29 17.15
N GLY A 46 -6.69 -7.97 16.30
CA GLY A 46 -7.15 -8.62 15.07
C GLY A 46 -7.14 -7.72 13.84
N ILE A 47 -6.46 -6.56 13.89
CA ILE A 47 -6.20 -5.79 12.67
C ILE A 47 -5.18 -6.56 11.84
N SER A 48 -5.50 -6.81 10.57
CA SER A 48 -4.65 -7.51 9.61
C SER A 48 -4.46 -6.73 8.32
N PHE A 49 -4.78 -5.44 8.30
CA PHE A 49 -4.65 -4.58 7.14
C PHE A 49 -3.93 -3.29 7.52
N LEU A 50 -2.79 -3.04 6.88
CA LEU A 50 -1.99 -1.83 7.04
C LEU A 50 -2.04 -0.99 5.78
N ASP A 51 -2.21 0.30 5.95
CA ASP A 51 -2.05 1.31 4.91
C ASP A 51 -0.80 2.15 5.17
N THR A 52 0.09 2.19 4.19
CA THR A 52 1.32 3.00 4.20
C THR A 52 1.61 3.58 2.82
N ALA A 53 2.71 4.27 2.67
CA ALA A 53 3.25 4.75 1.39
C ALA A 53 4.76 4.98 1.52
N GLN A 54 5.47 4.95 0.40
CA GLN A 54 6.89 5.28 0.32
C GLN A 54 7.18 6.65 0.96
N TYR A 55 6.42 7.66 0.58
CA TYR A 55 6.56 9.03 1.10
C TYR A 55 6.41 9.15 2.62
N TYR A 56 5.67 8.23 3.26
CA TYR A 56 5.45 8.26 4.72
C TYR A 56 6.68 7.86 5.53
N GLN A 57 7.64 7.17 4.90
CA GLN A 57 8.87 6.67 5.53
C GLN A 57 8.60 5.79 6.76
N THR A 58 7.52 5.01 6.72
CA THR A 58 7.05 4.21 7.86
C THR A 58 7.36 2.72 7.75
N TYR A 59 8.05 2.27 6.70
CA TYR A 59 8.48 0.87 6.56
C TYR A 59 9.30 0.35 7.75
N PRO A 60 10.22 1.12 8.36
CA PRO A 60 10.96 0.66 9.53
C PRO A 60 10.08 0.29 10.72
N TYR A 61 8.97 1.00 10.95
CA TYR A 61 8.01 0.69 12.02
C TYR A 61 7.30 -0.64 11.76
N ILE A 62 6.88 -0.88 10.51
CA ILE A 62 6.21 -2.11 10.11
C ILE A 62 7.18 -3.27 10.23
N ARG A 63 8.40 -3.15 9.66
CA ARG A 63 9.45 -4.17 9.75
C ARG A 63 9.76 -4.55 11.19
N GLU A 64 9.92 -3.55 12.07
CA GLU A 64 10.16 -3.77 13.50
C GLU A 64 8.98 -4.47 14.18
N ALA A 65 7.74 -4.11 13.82
CA ALA A 65 6.55 -4.74 14.38
C ALA A 65 6.42 -6.22 13.97
N LEU A 66 6.91 -6.60 12.81
CA LEU A 66 6.82 -7.95 12.25
C LEU A 66 7.97 -8.88 12.64
N LYS A 67 9.00 -8.37 13.31
CA LYS A 67 10.11 -9.20 13.79
C LYS A 67 9.60 -10.38 14.62
N GLY A 68 10.14 -11.56 14.32
CA GLY A 68 9.76 -12.81 14.97
C GLY A 68 8.61 -13.57 14.31
N GLY A 69 8.05 -13.06 13.20
CA GLY A 69 7.12 -13.80 12.32
C GLY A 69 5.75 -14.17 12.94
N ARG A 70 5.36 -13.51 14.05
CA ARG A 70 4.08 -13.79 14.73
C ARG A 70 2.86 -13.29 13.97
N PHE A 71 3.03 -12.23 13.17
CA PHE A 71 1.94 -11.55 12.45
C PHE A 71 2.28 -11.43 10.96
N GLU A 72 1.27 -11.61 10.13
CA GLU A 72 1.36 -11.48 8.67
C GLU A 72 0.22 -10.60 8.15
N PRO A 73 0.27 -9.28 8.41
CA PRO A 73 -0.76 -8.37 7.88
C PRO A 73 -0.63 -8.23 6.37
N VAL A 74 -1.74 -7.95 5.71
CA VAL A 74 -1.79 -7.41 4.35
C VAL A 74 -1.31 -5.97 4.40
N ILE A 75 -0.36 -5.62 3.53
CA ILE A 75 0.22 -4.28 3.45
C ILE A 75 -0.12 -3.65 2.11
N ALA A 76 -0.81 -2.52 2.16
CA ALA A 76 -0.98 -1.62 1.01
C ALA A 76 0.05 -0.50 1.09
N SER A 77 0.90 -0.40 0.07
CA SER A 77 1.82 0.70 -0.11
C SER A 77 1.54 1.47 -1.40
N LYS A 78 2.17 2.61 -1.57
CA LYS A 78 1.91 3.57 -2.65
C LYS A 78 3.15 4.40 -2.94
N CYS A 79 3.31 4.90 -4.17
CA CYS A 79 4.28 5.93 -4.49
C CYS A 79 3.70 7.01 -5.40
N LEU A 80 4.35 8.17 -5.42
CA LEU A 80 3.93 9.35 -6.22
C LEU A 80 4.55 9.36 -7.63
N ASP A 81 5.27 8.31 -8.00
CA ASP A 81 6.11 8.27 -9.18
C ASP A 81 5.32 8.18 -10.49
N TYR A 82 5.96 8.63 -11.58
CA TYR A 82 5.36 8.76 -12.91
C TYR A 82 5.90 7.76 -13.92
N THR A 83 7.17 7.39 -13.80
CA THR A 83 7.83 6.55 -14.80
C THR A 83 7.84 5.08 -14.39
N TYR A 84 8.02 4.20 -15.36
CA TYR A 84 8.22 2.77 -15.12
C TYR A 84 9.37 2.53 -14.13
N ARG A 85 10.53 3.18 -14.38
CA ARG A 85 11.74 2.98 -13.59
C ARG A 85 11.59 3.45 -12.14
N ASP A 86 10.94 4.57 -11.92
CA ASP A 86 10.77 5.11 -10.57
C ASP A 86 9.76 4.26 -9.78
N MET A 87 8.69 3.79 -10.43
CA MET A 87 7.73 2.84 -9.84
C MET A 87 8.42 1.51 -9.49
N GLU A 88 9.25 0.97 -10.38
CA GLU A 88 10.06 -0.21 -10.13
C GLU A 88 10.96 -0.02 -8.90
N PHE A 89 11.66 1.11 -8.83
CA PHE A 89 12.49 1.44 -7.67
C PHE A 89 11.67 1.48 -6.38
N ALA A 90 10.49 2.11 -6.40
CA ALA A 90 9.62 2.22 -5.22
C ALA A 90 9.10 0.86 -4.74
N ILE A 91 8.76 -0.06 -5.66
CA ILE A 91 8.35 -1.43 -5.31
C ILE A 91 9.52 -2.20 -4.69
N GLU A 92 10.70 -2.14 -5.30
CA GLU A 92 11.89 -2.84 -4.79
C GLU A 92 12.37 -2.27 -3.45
N GLU A 93 12.28 -0.96 -3.26
CA GLU A 93 12.53 -0.31 -1.96
C GLU A 93 11.54 -0.83 -0.91
N ALA A 94 10.25 -0.88 -1.21
CA ALA A 94 9.24 -1.41 -0.29
C ALA A 94 9.53 -2.87 0.09
N ARG A 95 9.88 -3.72 -0.88
CA ARG A 95 10.25 -5.12 -0.64
C ARG A 95 11.43 -5.24 0.32
N LYS A 96 12.50 -4.49 0.04
CA LYS A 96 13.72 -4.47 0.85
C LYS A 96 13.46 -3.92 2.26
N GLU A 97 12.79 -2.79 2.37
CA GLU A 97 12.58 -2.11 3.65
C GLU A 97 11.56 -2.83 4.54
N LEU A 98 10.57 -3.49 3.95
CA LEU A 98 9.60 -4.32 4.66
C LEU A 98 10.10 -5.74 4.94
N ASP A 99 11.24 -6.15 4.35
CA ASP A 99 11.79 -7.51 4.40
C ASP A 99 10.78 -8.54 3.87
N ARG A 100 10.25 -8.28 2.65
CA ARG A 100 9.25 -9.12 1.99
C ARG A 100 9.58 -9.36 0.52
N ASP A 101 9.43 -10.59 0.06
CA ASP A 101 9.58 -10.93 -1.36
C ASP A 101 8.38 -10.48 -2.19
N ILE A 102 7.21 -10.45 -1.59
CA ILE A 102 5.95 -10.11 -2.25
C ILE A 102 5.25 -8.99 -1.48
N ILE A 103 4.79 -7.97 -2.21
CA ILE A 103 3.94 -6.90 -1.68
C ILE A 103 2.47 -7.24 -1.97
N ASP A 104 1.61 -7.13 -0.98
CA ASP A 104 0.21 -7.50 -1.16
C ASP A 104 -0.53 -6.52 -2.08
N ILE A 105 -0.38 -5.21 -1.85
CA ILE A 105 -1.04 -4.16 -2.62
C ILE A 105 -0.06 -3.02 -2.88
N PHE A 106 0.07 -2.60 -4.15
CA PHE A 106 0.84 -1.41 -4.49
C PHE A 106 0.05 -0.48 -5.42
N LEU A 107 -0.02 0.81 -5.07
CA LEU A 107 -0.91 1.76 -5.73
C LEU A 107 -0.14 2.97 -6.29
N MET A 108 -0.65 3.56 -7.36
CA MET A 108 -0.33 4.96 -7.69
C MET A 108 -0.94 5.86 -6.62
N HIS A 109 -0.12 6.72 -6.01
CA HIS A 109 -0.52 7.55 -4.88
C HIS A 109 -1.04 8.90 -5.33
N GLU A 110 -2.20 9.32 -4.82
CA GLU A 110 -2.79 10.65 -5.04
C GLU A 110 -2.90 11.05 -6.53
N VAL A 111 -3.48 10.22 -7.36
CA VAL A 111 -3.80 10.63 -8.73
C VAL A 111 -4.86 11.74 -8.68
N ARG A 112 -4.57 12.91 -9.28
CA ARG A 112 -5.32 14.14 -9.05
C ARG A 112 -6.32 14.51 -10.14
N ASN A 113 -6.06 14.08 -11.38
CA ASN A 113 -6.88 14.38 -12.54
C ASN A 113 -6.54 13.45 -13.71
N ASP A 114 -7.27 13.55 -14.80
CA ASP A 114 -7.05 12.76 -16.00
C ASP A 114 -5.65 12.92 -16.62
N PRO A 115 -5.14 14.15 -16.83
CA PRO A 115 -3.78 14.32 -17.30
C PRO A 115 -2.73 13.67 -16.40
N ASP A 116 -2.91 13.69 -15.08
CA ASP A 116 -2.02 13.03 -14.14
C ASP A 116 -2.03 11.51 -14.32
N LEU A 117 -3.21 10.91 -14.52
CA LEU A 117 -3.34 9.49 -14.82
C LEU A 117 -2.63 9.12 -16.13
N GLU A 118 -2.79 9.92 -17.18
CA GLU A 118 -2.12 9.72 -18.47
C GLU A 118 -0.60 9.86 -18.37
N LEU A 119 -0.11 10.87 -17.65
CA LEU A 119 1.31 11.08 -17.42
C LEU A 119 1.98 9.94 -16.66
N ARG A 120 1.22 9.18 -15.86
CA ARG A 120 1.70 8.02 -15.10
C ARG A 120 1.52 6.68 -15.83
N ALA A 121 1.31 6.68 -17.14
CA ALA A 121 1.14 5.45 -17.92
C ALA A 121 2.33 4.49 -17.75
N GLY A 122 3.57 4.99 -17.67
CA GLY A 122 4.74 4.15 -17.41
C GLY A 122 4.74 3.52 -16.02
N ALA A 123 4.28 4.24 -15.00
CA ALA A 123 4.12 3.69 -13.65
C ALA A 123 3.03 2.61 -13.62
N TRP A 124 1.93 2.81 -14.37
CA TRP A 124 0.86 1.83 -14.51
C TRP A 124 1.32 0.55 -15.22
N GLU A 125 2.12 0.69 -16.29
CA GLU A 125 2.75 -0.44 -16.99
C GLU A 125 3.62 -1.26 -16.03
N CYS A 126 4.46 -0.61 -15.22
CA CYS A 126 5.29 -1.27 -14.23
C CYS A 126 4.46 -2.06 -13.20
N LEU A 127 3.38 -1.48 -12.69
CA LEU A 127 2.48 -2.17 -11.76
C LEU A 127 1.90 -3.44 -12.37
N ASN A 128 1.44 -3.38 -13.63
CA ASN A 128 0.91 -4.55 -14.34
C ASN A 128 1.97 -5.65 -14.52
N ASP A 129 3.19 -5.28 -14.90
CA ASP A 129 4.30 -6.21 -15.04
C ASP A 129 4.66 -6.90 -13.73
N TYR A 130 4.70 -6.14 -12.64
CA TYR A 130 5.02 -6.67 -11.31
C TYR A 130 3.91 -7.55 -10.75
N LYS A 131 2.66 -7.25 -11.08
CA LYS A 131 1.52 -8.13 -10.81
C LYS A 131 1.60 -9.42 -11.63
N ALA A 132 1.89 -9.34 -12.91
CA ALA A 132 2.05 -10.52 -13.79
C ALA A 132 3.19 -11.43 -13.34
N LYS A 133 4.27 -10.86 -12.80
CA LYS A 133 5.40 -11.60 -12.18
C LYS A 133 5.06 -12.19 -10.80
N GLY A 134 3.92 -11.85 -10.21
CA GLY A 134 3.51 -12.26 -8.86
C GLY A 134 4.29 -11.58 -7.73
N ILE A 135 5.01 -10.50 -8.02
CA ILE A 135 5.75 -9.71 -7.03
C ILE A 135 4.82 -8.76 -6.28
N VAL A 136 3.76 -8.29 -6.95
CA VAL A 136 2.65 -7.54 -6.34
C VAL A 136 1.37 -8.34 -6.57
N LYS A 137 0.55 -8.55 -5.53
CA LYS A 137 -0.68 -9.35 -5.67
C LYS A 137 -1.84 -8.55 -6.25
N ALA A 138 -2.00 -7.28 -5.86
CA ALA A 138 -3.06 -6.40 -6.34
C ALA A 138 -2.53 -4.97 -6.57
N ILE A 139 -3.02 -4.32 -7.62
CA ILE A 139 -2.60 -2.99 -8.03
C ILE A 139 -3.79 -2.03 -8.10
N GLY A 140 -3.53 -0.74 -8.14
CA GLY A 140 -4.59 0.23 -8.26
C GLY A 140 -4.16 1.68 -8.05
N VAL A 141 -5.12 2.49 -7.63
CA VAL A 141 -4.97 3.94 -7.51
C VAL A 141 -5.53 4.44 -6.18
N SER A 142 -4.83 5.39 -5.55
CA SER A 142 -5.43 6.23 -4.52
C SER A 142 -5.70 7.63 -5.06
N THR A 143 -6.82 8.21 -4.65
CA THR A 143 -7.24 9.55 -5.09
C THR A 143 -8.17 10.23 -4.11
N HIS A 144 -8.09 11.56 -4.05
CA HIS A 144 -9.06 12.43 -3.37
C HIS A 144 -10.13 13.01 -4.35
N HIS A 145 -10.06 12.64 -5.63
CA HIS A 145 -10.88 13.22 -6.70
C HIS A 145 -11.90 12.19 -7.20
N THR A 146 -13.18 12.55 -7.14
CA THR A 146 -14.28 11.66 -7.52
C THR A 146 -14.32 11.37 -9.01
N ASP A 147 -13.93 12.31 -9.86
CA ASP A 147 -13.80 12.15 -11.30
C ASP A 147 -12.76 11.10 -11.67
N VAL A 148 -11.59 11.15 -11.04
CA VAL A 148 -10.55 10.10 -11.17
C VAL A 148 -11.08 8.76 -10.70
N ALA A 149 -11.75 8.71 -9.53
CA ALA A 149 -12.31 7.49 -8.99
C ALA A 149 -13.31 6.85 -9.99
N HIS A 150 -14.20 7.64 -10.61
CA HIS A 150 -15.13 7.14 -11.62
C HIS A 150 -14.44 6.57 -12.85
N LYS A 151 -13.34 7.15 -13.31
CA LYS A 151 -12.56 6.62 -14.44
C LYS A 151 -11.84 5.31 -14.08
N VAL A 152 -11.22 5.28 -12.91
CA VAL A 152 -10.37 4.17 -12.49
C VAL A 152 -11.19 2.89 -12.27
N VAL A 153 -12.45 2.97 -11.84
CA VAL A 153 -13.30 1.79 -11.66
C VAL A 153 -13.63 1.06 -12.98
N ASP A 154 -13.50 1.75 -14.11
CA ASP A 154 -13.72 1.18 -15.44
C ASP A 154 -12.44 0.58 -16.05
N ILE A 155 -11.28 0.68 -15.38
CA ILE A 155 -10.03 0.07 -15.81
C ILE A 155 -10.00 -1.40 -15.34
N PRO A 156 -10.04 -2.40 -16.25
CA PRO A 156 -10.16 -3.81 -15.87
C PRO A 156 -9.02 -4.33 -14.99
N GLU A 157 -7.81 -3.79 -15.19
CA GLU A 157 -6.60 -4.18 -14.47
C GLU A 157 -6.52 -3.56 -13.07
N CYS A 158 -7.36 -2.57 -12.76
CA CYS A 158 -7.38 -1.93 -11.45
C CYS A 158 -8.14 -2.79 -10.44
N ASP A 159 -7.40 -3.42 -9.54
CA ASP A 159 -7.98 -4.25 -8.48
C ASP A 159 -8.51 -3.43 -7.31
N ILE A 160 -7.83 -2.33 -6.99
CA ILE A 160 -8.06 -1.54 -5.79
C ILE A 160 -8.21 -0.06 -6.15
N LEU A 161 -9.34 0.50 -5.81
CA LEU A 161 -9.52 1.94 -5.70
C LEU A 161 -9.51 2.31 -4.21
N PHE A 162 -8.62 3.23 -3.85
CA PHE A 162 -8.49 3.75 -2.49
C PHE A 162 -8.91 5.24 -2.48
N PRO A 163 -10.19 5.53 -2.28
CA PRO A 163 -10.67 6.92 -2.17
C PRO A 163 -10.38 7.45 -0.78
N LEU A 164 -9.98 8.70 -0.70
CA LEU A 164 -9.66 9.40 0.56
C LEU A 164 -10.58 10.60 0.72
#